data_cf1a4eb9dc63cb7f32a83b5ba2e1aa72
#
_entry.id   cf1a4eb9dc63cb7f32a83b5ba2e1aa72
#
_cell.length_a   1.000
_cell.length_b   1.000
_cell.length_c   1.000
_cell.angle_alpha   90.00
_cell.angle_beta   90.00
_cell.angle_gamma   90.00
#
_symmetry.space_group_name_H-M   'P 1'
#
loop_
_entity.id
_entity.type
_entity.pdbx_description
1 polymer ?
#
loop_
_entity_poly.entity_id
_entity_poly.type
_entity_poly.pdbx_seq_one_letter_code
_entity_poly.pdbx_strand_id
1 'polypeptide(L)'
;MGVYNPEFKRLANQQQIPICEVLGVRIAAVDMPWLLEFTLRNIRELSGDYMCVANVHTTVTAWENENYRNVQNCGIMAIPDGAPLCYEGKRRGFEGIQRTTGPDYMERIFELSLQKGYRHYFYGSSQETLDKVRKKLEEKYPGLCIAGMYSPPYRQLTEEEKQVDLQRINEAKADFIWVGLGAPKQELWMADHQGKVNGFMVGVGAAFDFFAENIKRAPKWMQVCCLEWLYRLLQDPGRLFARYWHSNTRFIYHAIIRRR
;
A
#
# COMPACT_ATOMS: atom_id res chain seq x y z
N MET A 1 -8.94 -4.51 -17.53
CA MET A 1 -8.17 -3.29 -17.78
C MET A 1 -8.65 -2.28 -16.77
N GLY A 2 -7.83 -1.96 -15.76
CA GLY A 2 -8.19 -0.91 -14.80
C GLY A 2 -8.24 0.43 -15.53
N VAL A 3 -9.43 1.00 -15.61
CA VAL A 3 -9.62 2.30 -16.27
C VAL A 3 -9.34 3.36 -15.20
N TYR A 4 -8.20 4.01 -15.32
CA TYR A 4 -7.90 5.24 -14.61
C TYR A 4 -9.06 6.23 -14.80
N ASN A 5 -9.56 6.82 -13.70
CA ASN A 5 -10.61 7.84 -13.75
C ASN A 5 -9.98 9.24 -13.88
N PRO A 6 -9.87 9.83 -15.09
CA PRO A 6 -9.26 11.14 -15.28
C PRO A 6 -10.11 12.29 -14.70
N GLU A 7 -11.37 12.03 -14.39
CA GLU A 7 -12.31 13.05 -13.86
C GLU A 7 -12.31 13.13 -12.34
N PHE A 8 -11.59 12.20 -11.67
CA PHE A 8 -11.53 12.24 -10.21
C PHE A 8 -10.82 13.52 -9.73
N LYS A 9 -11.56 14.32 -8.98
CA LYS A 9 -11.09 15.61 -8.46
C LYS A 9 -10.10 15.35 -7.32
N ARG A 10 -8.81 15.51 -7.61
CA ARG A 10 -7.73 15.34 -6.62
C ARG A 10 -7.68 16.51 -5.64
N LEU A 11 -7.14 16.22 -4.45
CA LEU A 11 -6.80 17.23 -3.45
C LEU A 11 -6.07 18.42 -4.06
N ALA A 12 -6.56 19.63 -3.78
CA ALA A 12 -5.90 20.87 -4.18
C ALA A 12 -4.45 20.97 -3.65
N ASN A 13 -4.18 20.31 -2.52
CA ASN A 13 -2.87 20.28 -1.86
C ASN A 13 -1.92 19.20 -2.39
N GLN A 14 -2.25 18.48 -3.44
CA GLN A 14 -1.33 17.47 -4.03
C GLN A 14 0.01 18.08 -4.46
N GLN A 15 0.03 19.37 -4.79
CA GLN A 15 1.27 20.11 -5.12
C GLN A 15 2.24 20.23 -3.94
N GLN A 16 1.81 19.99 -2.71
CA GLN A 16 2.65 20.05 -1.50
C GLN A 16 3.36 18.74 -1.16
N ILE A 17 3.05 17.64 -1.87
CA ILE A 17 3.72 16.35 -1.65
C ILE A 17 5.08 16.38 -2.36
N PRO A 18 6.19 16.29 -1.62
CA PRO A 18 7.51 16.20 -2.25
C PRO A 18 7.63 14.87 -2.99
N ILE A 19 7.91 14.91 -4.29
CA ILE A 19 7.96 13.74 -5.17
C ILE A 19 9.36 13.52 -5.70
N CYS A 20 9.89 12.32 -5.48
CA CYS A 20 11.07 11.78 -6.14
C CYS A 20 10.64 10.77 -7.20
N GLU A 21 11.01 11.00 -8.43
CA GLU A 21 10.71 10.03 -9.50
C GLU A 21 11.78 8.94 -9.57
N VAL A 22 11.37 7.67 -9.48
CA VAL A 22 12.26 6.51 -9.59
C VAL A 22 11.69 5.57 -10.66
N LEU A 23 12.41 5.36 -11.75
CA LEU A 23 11.98 4.55 -12.91
C LEU A 23 10.57 4.94 -13.42
N GLY A 24 10.27 6.23 -13.45
CA GLY A 24 8.98 6.76 -13.90
C GLY A 24 7.85 6.66 -12.86
N VAL A 25 8.12 6.11 -11.67
CA VAL A 25 7.15 6.08 -10.56
C VAL A 25 7.39 7.29 -9.65
N ARG A 26 6.31 8.02 -9.35
CA ARG A 26 6.29 9.19 -8.48
C ARG A 26 6.23 8.78 -7.02
N ILE A 27 7.39 8.65 -6.38
CA ILE A 27 7.53 8.26 -4.98
C ILE A 27 7.43 9.48 -4.08
N ALA A 28 6.59 9.43 -3.05
CA ALA A 28 6.53 10.49 -2.05
C ALA A 28 7.81 10.50 -1.20
N ALA A 29 8.55 11.60 -1.26
CA ALA A 29 9.81 11.76 -0.54
C ALA A 29 9.57 12.25 0.89
N VAL A 30 8.88 11.44 1.69
CA VAL A 30 8.37 11.76 3.02
C VAL A 30 8.82 10.74 4.07
N ASP A 31 8.65 11.10 5.33
CA ASP A 31 8.79 10.21 6.48
C ASP A 31 7.42 9.84 7.09
N MET A 32 7.41 8.97 8.09
CA MET A 32 6.18 8.52 8.75
C MET A 32 5.45 9.66 9.47
N PRO A 33 6.11 10.55 10.24
CA PRO A 33 5.43 11.69 10.87
C PRO A 33 4.70 12.57 9.85
N TRP A 34 5.36 12.94 8.76
CA TRP A 34 4.75 13.74 7.69
C TRP A 34 3.54 13.04 7.08
N LEU A 35 3.68 11.73 6.78
CA LEU A 35 2.61 10.93 6.18
C LEU A 35 1.38 10.89 7.08
N LEU A 36 1.57 10.68 8.38
CA LEU A 36 0.47 10.66 9.35
C LEU A 36 -0.21 12.02 9.44
N GLU A 37 0.56 13.10 9.57
CA GLU A 37 0.01 14.46 9.62
C GLU A 37 -0.78 14.81 8.37
N PHE A 38 -0.24 14.50 7.19
CA PHE A 38 -0.94 14.71 5.92
C PHE A 38 -2.25 13.92 5.87
N THR A 39 -2.22 12.63 6.23
CA THR A 39 -3.43 11.79 6.24
C THR A 39 -4.48 12.32 7.19
N LEU A 40 -4.11 12.66 8.43
CA LEU A 40 -5.06 13.13 9.44
C LEU A 40 -5.69 14.47 9.08
N ARG A 41 -4.94 15.36 8.45
CA ARG A 41 -5.46 16.65 8.00
C ARG A 41 -6.45 16.51 6.84
N ASN A 42 -6.25 15.53 5.98
CA ASN A 42 -6.95 15.43 4.71
C ASN A 42 -7.84 14.18 4.58
N ILE A 43 -8.08 13.42 5.66
CA ILE A 43 -8.76 12.11 5.57
C ILE A 43 -10.13 12.18 4.87
N ARG A 44 -10.88 13.28 5.03
CA ARG A 44 -12.17 13.45 4.39
C ARG A 44 -12.04 13.69 2.88
N GLU A 45 -11.07 14.50 2.49
CA GLU A 45 -10.80 14.81 1.08
C GLU A 45 -10.07 13.65 0.36
N LEU A 46 -9.41 12.75 1.11
CA LEU A 46 -8.82 11.52 0.60
C LEU A 46 -9.86 10.43 0.30
N SER A 47 -11.12 10.63 0.73
CA SER A 47 -12.19 9.67 0.43
C SER A 47 -12.34 9.49 -1.08
N GLY A 48 -12.34 8.23 -1.53
CA GLY A 48 -12.39 7.88 -2.94
C GLY A 48 -11.03 7.84 -3.64
N ASP A 49 -9.95 8.33 -3.02
CA ASP A 49 -8.61 8.23 -3.57
C ASP A 49 -7.83 7.05 -2.96
N TYR A 50 -6.63 6.78 -3.49
CA TYR A 50 -5.83 5.68 -3.03
C TYR A 50 -4.34 6.03 -2.89
N MET A 51 -3.67 5.27 -2.03
CA MET A 51 -2.23 5.30 -1.81
C MET A 51 -1.61 3.95 -2.12
N CYS A 52 -0.54 3.96 -2.91
CA CYS A 52 0.27 2.79 -3.18
C CYS A 52 1.42 2.66 -2.18
N VAL A 53 1.81 1.43 -1.87
CA VAL A 53 3.00 1.11 -1.07
C VAL A 53 4.05 0.56 -2.02
N ALA A 54 4.96 1.43 -2.47
CA ALA A 54 5.92 1.12 -3.51
C ALA A 54 7.19 0.45 -2.96
N ASN A 55 7.63 -0.58 -3.65
CA ASN A 55 8.90 -1.26 -3.38
C ASN A 55 9.63 -1.56 -4.70
N VAL A 56 10.82 -2.17 -4.62
CA VAL A 56 11.62 -2.49 -5.81
C VAL A 56 10.83 -3.29 -6.85
N HIS A 57 10.05 -4.28 -6.41
CA HIS A 57 9.25 -5.11 -7.32
C HIS A 57 8.17 -4.29 -8.04
N THR A 58 7.37 -3.53 -7.31
CA THR A 58 6.29 -2.72 -7.91
C THR A 58 6.85 -1.63 -8.82
N THR A 59 7.98 -1.04 -8.46
CA THR A 59 8.65 0.00 -9.27
C THR A 59 9.20 -0.57 -10.58
N VAL A 60 9.83 -1.74 -10.55
CA VAL A 60 10.31 -2.43 -11.76
C VAL A 60 9.14 -2.89 -12.62
N THR A 61 8.07 -3.44 -12.02
CA THR A 61 6.86 -3.81 -12.76
C THR A 61 6.25 -2.60 -13.46
N ALA A 62 6.23 -1.44 -12.81
CA ALA A 62 5.77 -0.18 -13.42
C ALA A 62 6.71 0.32 -14.52
N TRP A 63 8.00 0.12 -14.39
CA TRP A 63 8.96 0.41 -15.43
C TRP A 63 8.70 -0.42 -16.70
N GLU A 64 8.37 -1.68 -16.54
CA GLU A 64 8.12 -2.63 -17.64
C GLU A 64 6.70 -2.52 -18.22
N ASN A 65 5.74 -1.97 -17.45
CA ASN A 65 4.33 -1.87 -17.83
C ASN A 65 3.82 -0.44 -17.61
N GLU A 66 3.61 0.27 -18.72
CA GLU A 66 3.14 1.66 -18.69
C GLU A 66 1.76 1.82 -18.06
N ASN A 67 0.84 0.89 -18.32
CA ASN A 67 -0.50 0.94 -17.70
C ASN A 67 -0.40 0.83 -16.19
N TYR A 68 0.42 -0.08 -15.68
CA TYR A 68 0.63 -0.23 -14.24
C TYR A 68 1.37 0.97 -13.65
N ARG A 69 2.31 1.56 -14.37
CA ARG A 69 2.97 2.81 -13.98
C ARG A 69 1.97 3.96 -13.84
N ASN A 70 1.05 4.09 -14.80
CA ASN A 70 -0.01 5.09 -14.73
C ASN A 70 -0.90 4.86 -13.52
N VAL A 71 -1.28 3.63 -13.21
CA VAL A 71 -2.02 3.28 -12.00
C VAL A 71 -1.26 3.71 -10.73
N GLN A 72 0.03 3.42 -10.62
CA GLN A 72 0.82 3.85 -9.46
C GLN A 72 0.92 5.38 -9.33
N ASN A 73 0.98 6.10 -10.47
CA ASN A 73 1.11 7.55 -10.49
C ASN A 73 -0.24 8.29 -10.37
N CYS A 74 -1.35 7.58 -10.51
CA CYS A 74 -2.69 8.15 -10.49
C CYS A 74 -3.35 8.17 -9.12
N GLY A 75 -2.83 7.46 -8.11
CA GLY A 75 -3.21 7.66 -6.73
C GLY A 75 -2.66 8.97 -6.16
N ILE A 76 -3.09 9.32 -4.96
CA ILE A 76 -2.61 10.53 -4.29
C ILE A 76 -1.09 10.53 -4.13
N MET A 77 -0.52 9.36 -3.78
CA MET A 77 0.92 9.15 -3.68
C MET A 77 1.28 7.66 -3.69
N ALA A 78 2.57 7.37 -3.93
CA ALA A 78 3.18 6.07 -3.66
C ALA A 78 4.24 6.26 -2.56
N ILE A 79 4.08 5.60 -1.40
CA ILE A 79 5.03 5.71 -0.29
C ILE A 79 6.18 4.69 -0.43
N PRO A 80 7.41 5.03 0.00
CA PRO A 80 8.58 4.18 -0.15
C PRO A 80 8.67 3.08 0.93
N ASP A 81 8.20 1.87 0.64
CA ASP A 81 8.39 0.71 1.52
C ASP A 81 9.79 0.09 1.38
N GLY A 82 10.39 0.20 0.21
CA GLY A 82 11.71 -0.39 -0.06
C GLY A 82 12.86 0.55 0.27
N ALA A 83 13.84 0.10 1.07
CA ALA A 83 15.06 0.85 1.34
C ALA A 83 15.84 1.32 0.09
N PRO A 84 15.92 0.55 -1.02
CA PRO A 84 16.54 1.02 -2.26
C PRO A 84 15.86 2.27 -2.85
N LEU A 85 14.55 2.43 -2.67
CA LEU A 85 13.84 3.64 -3.13
C LEU A 85 14.27 4.86 -2.29
N CYS A 86 14.41 4.68 -0.97
CA CYS A 86 14.88 5.74 -0.08
C CYS A 86 16.35 6.12 -0.39
N TYR A 87 17.18 5.12 -0.66
CA TYR A 87 18.57 5.37 -1.06
C TYR A 87 18.64 6.20 -2.34
N GLU A 88 17.86 5.82 -3.36
CA GLU A 88 17.80 6.54 -4.63
C GLU A 88 17.24 7.96 -4.46
N GLY A 89 16.21 8.13 -3.62
CA GLY A 89 15.67 9.45 -3.29
C GLY A 89 16.69 10.36 -2.62
N LYS A 90 17.41 9.85 -1.61
CA LYS A 90 18.49 10.62 -0.94
C LYS A 90 19.60 10.99 -1.92
N ARG A 91 19.99 10.07 -2.79
CA ARG A 91 20.99 10.34 -3.83
C ARG A 91 20.57 11.44 -4.81
N ARG A 92 19.25 11.64 -5.00
CA ARG A 92 18.66 12.72 -5.82
C ARG A 92 18.39 14.01 -5.03
N GLY A 93 18.86 14.10 -3.78
CA GLY A 93 18.73 15.29 -2.95
C GLY A 93 17.47 15.38 -2.08
N PHE A 94 16.67 14.30 -2.00
CA PHE A 94 15.50 14.24 -1.14
C PHE A 94 15.86 13.68 0.24
N GLU A 95 16.47 14.50 1.09
CA GLU A 95 16.97 14.06 2.40
C GLU A 95 15.88 13.61 3.37
N GLY A 96 14.67 14.17 3.25
CA GLY A 96 13.50 13.84 4.09
C GLY A 96 12.88 12.46 3.81
N ILE A 97 13.28 11.79 2.71
CA ILE A 97 12.71 10.48 2.38
C ILE A 97 13.17 9.41 3.37
N GLN A 98 12.22 8.74 3.99
CA GLN A 98 12.46 7.61 4.87
C GLN A 98 11.58 6.41 4.49
N ARG A 99 12.00 5.23 4.91
CA ARG A 99 11.22 4.03 4.67
C ARG A 99 9.91 4.07 5.46
N THR A 100 8.78 4.06 4.73
CA THR A 100 7.43 4.03 5.25
C THR A 100 6.74 2.76 4.79
N THR A 101 6.65 1.75 5.67
CA THR A 101 6.08 0.45 5.29
C THR A 101 4.58 0.42 5.50
N GLY A 102 3.87 -0.40 4.69
CA GLY A 102 2.43 -0.60 4.85
C GLY A 102 2.03 -1.03 6.27
N PRO A 103 2.65 -2.09 6.84
CA PRO A 103 2.34 -2.53 8.20
C PRO A 103 2.58 -1.46 9.28
N ASP A 104 3.71 -0.72 9.19
CA ASP A 104 4.00 0.34 10.18
C ASP A 104 2.99 1.49 10.08
N TYR A 105 2.60 1.88 8.86
CA TYR A 105 1.58 2.88 8.65
C TYR A 105 0.22 2.43 9.22
N MET A 106 -0.18 1.19 8.96
CA MET A 106 -1.42 0.62 9.55
C MET A 106 -1.39 0.68 11.08
N GLU A 107 -0.30 0.25 11.72
CA GLU A 107 -0.16 0.28 13.19
C GLU A 107 -0.34 1.69 13.74
N ARG A 108 0.33 2.68 13.15
CA ARG A 108 0.22 4.08 13.57
C ARG A 108 -1.20 4.64 13.39
N ILE A 109 -1.85 4.31 12.27
CA ILE A 109 -3.24 4.74 12.06
C ILE A 109 -4.17 4.06 13.06
N PHE A 110 -3.97 2.77 13.39
CA PHE A 110 -4.79 2.10 14.43
C PHE A 110 -4.63 2.76 15.81
N GLU A 111 -3.39 3.06 16.23
CA GLU A 111 -3.12 3.78 17.49
C GLU A 111 -3.87 5.12 17.54
N LEU A 112 -3.80 5.91 16.47
CA LEU A 112 -4.47 7.20 16.37
C LEU A 112 -6.00 7.06 16.32
N SER A 113 -6.49 5.98 15.72
CA SER A 113 -7.93 5.74 15.56
C SER A 113 -8.64 5.44 16.88
N LEU A 114 -7.92 4.94 17.90
CA LEU A 114 -8.50 4.76 19.25
C LEU A 114 -8.99 6.08 19.87
N GLN A 115 -8.36 7.20 19.51
CA GLN A 115 -8.75 8.53 19.99
C GLN A 115 -9.66 9.27 19.01
N LYS A 116 -9.48 9.04 17.70
CA LYS A 116 -10.19 9.76 16.62
C LYS A 116 -11.47 9.09 16.18
N GLY A 117 -11.65 7.80 16.53
CA GLY A 117 -12.84 7.03 16.15
C GLY A 117 -12.89 6.65 14.67
N TYR A 118 -11.76 6.65 13.96
CA TYR A 118 -11.74 6.23 12.55
C TYR A 118 -12.17 4.78 12.38
N ARG A 119 -12.88 4.53 11.30
CA ARG A 119 -13.48 3.24 10.93
C ARG A 119 -12.64 2.54 9.87
N HIS A 120 -12.38 1.24 10.06
CA HIS A 120 -11.49 0.47 9.19
C HIS A 120 -12.24 -0.65 8.49
N TYR A 121 -12.04 -0.75 7.17
CA TYR A 121 -12.49 -1.87 6.36
C TYR A 121 -11.30 -2.63 5.80
N PHE A 122 -11.36 -3.97 5.80
CA PHE A 122 -10.28 -4.83 5.30
C PHE A 122 -10.80 -5.62 4.10
N TYR A 123 -10.16 -5.45 2.96
CA TYR A 123 -10.55 -6.09 1.71
C TYR A 123 -9.41 -6.92 1.14
N GLY A 124 -9.63 -8.22 0.92
CA GLY A 124 -8.62 -9.13 0.36
C GLY A 124 -8.16 -10.21 1.34
N SER A 125 -7.13 -10.95 0.95
CA SER A 125 -6.61 -12.12 1.67
C SER A 125 -7.63 -13.27 1.76
N SER A 126 -7.33 -14.32 2.55
CA SER A 126 -8.28 -15.41 2.83
C SER A 126 -9.14 -15.09 4.05
N GLN A 127 -10.31 -15.70 4.14
CA GLN A 127 -11.18 -15.56 5.31
C GLN A 127 -10.47 -15.97 6.59
N GLU A 128 -9.72 -17.07 6.57
CA GLU A 128 -8.91 -17.53 7.71
C GLU A 128 -7.91 -16.46 8.18
N THR A 129 -7.23 -15.78 7.22
CA THR A 129 -6.30 -14.69 7.55
C THR A 129 -7.06 -13.51 8.15
N LEU A 130 -8.20 -13.12 7.60
CA LEU A 130 -9.00 -12.02 8.13
C LEU A 130 -9.53 -12.30 9.55
N ASP A 131 -9.93 -13.54 9.84
CA ASP A 131 -10.37 -13.94 11.18
C ASP A 131 -9.23 -13.81 12.21
N LYS A 132 -8.02 -14.24 11.83
CA LYS A 132 -6.81 -14.06 12.65
C LYS A 132 -6.48 -12.58 12.85
N VAL A 133 -6.54 -11.78 11.78
CA VAL A 133 -6.32 -10.32 11.83
C VAL A 133 -7.31 -9.68 12.80
N ARG A 134 -8.60 -9.99 12.70
CA ARG A 134 -9.63 -9.48 13.59
C ARG A 134 -9.29 -9.74 15.05
N LYS A 135 -9.03 -11.02 15.38
CA LYS A 135 -8.67 -11.42 16.74
C LYS A 135 -7.47 -10.65 17.28
N LYS A 136 -6.40 -10.54 16.49
CA LYS A 136 -5.17 -9.84 16.88
C LYS A 136 -5.38 -8.33 17.04
N LEU A 137 -6.20 -7.73 16.20
CA LEU A 137 -6.52 -6.30 16.31
C LEU A 137 -7.38 -6.02 17.55
N GLU A 138 -8.38 -6.85 17.84
CA GLU A 138 -9.21 -6.73 19.03
C GLU A 138 -8.41 -6.91 20.33
N GLU A 139 -7.43 -7.84 20.32
CA GLU A 139 -6.50 -8.05 21.43
C GLU A 139 -5.53 -6.87 21.63
N LYS A 140 -4.95 -6.37 20.54
CA LYS A 140 -3.89 -5.34 20.59
C LYS A 140 -4.43 -3.90 20.68
N TYR A 141 -5.58 -3.66 20.08
CA TYR A 141 -6.22 -2.34 20.00
C TYR A 141 -7.68 -2.39 20.44
N PRO A 142 -7.95 -2.62 21.77
CA PRO A 142 -9.32 -2.66 22.27
C PRO A 142 -10.06 -1.37 21.96
N GLY A 143 -11.25 -1.48 21.33
CA GLY A 143 -12.03 -0.32 20.90
C GLY A 143 -11.77 0.18 19.48
N LEU A 144 -10.86 -0.44 18.73
CA LEU A 144 -10.67 -0.11 17.31
C LEU A 144 -11.96 -0.41 16.53
N CYS A 145 -12.45 0.56 15.77
CA CYS A 145 -13.67 0.40 14.99
C CYS A 145 -13.41 -0.37 13.69
N ILE A 146 -13.61 -1.69 13.70
CA ILE A 146 -13.57 -2.54 12.53
C ILE A 146 -14.94 -2.53 11.85
N ALA A 147 -15.11 -1.69 10.82
CA ALA A 147 -16.36 -1.48 10.11
C ALA A 147 -16.75 -2.69 9.23
N GLY A 148 -15.76 -3.46 8.78
CA GLY A 148 -16.00 -4.68 8.02
C GLY A 148 -14.71 -5.36 7.57
N MET A 149 -14.83 -6.62 7.21
CA MET A 149 -13.77 -7.44 6.63
C MET A 149 -14.38 -8.33 5.55
N TYR A 150 -13.73 -8.42 4.40
CA TYR A 150 -14.22 -9.25 3.31
C TYR A 150 -13.11 -9.87 2.48
N SER A 151 -13.21 -11.17 2.27
CA SER A 151 -12.34 -11.97 1.41
C SER A 151 -13.07 -12.23 0.08
N PRO A 152 -12.73 -11.53 -1.01
CA PRO A 152 -13.35 -11.80 -2.30
C PRO A 152 -12.91 -13.16 -2.84
N PRO A 153 -13.75 -13.83 -3.67
CA PRO A 153 -13.38 -15.08 -4.30
C PRO A 153 -12.09 -14.97 -5.12
N TYR A 154 -11.26 -16.02 -5.10
CA TYR A 154 -9.98 -16.05 -5.82
C TYR A 154 -10.17 -16.34 -7.33
N ARG A 155 -11.02 -15.56 -7.97
CA ARG A 155 -11.32 -15.57 -9.41
C ARG A 155 -11.70 -14.15 -9.87
N GLN A 156 -11.90 -14.00 -11.16
CA GLN A 156 -12.52 -12.78 -11.66
C GLN A 156 -13.98 -12.69 -11.18
N LEU A 157 -14.36 -11.54 -10.66
CA LEU A 157 -15.72 -11.25 -10.26
C LEU A 157 -16.55 -10.85 -11.47
N THR A 158 -17.84 -11.21 -11.47
CA THR A 158 -18.81 -10.67 -12.43
C THR A 158 -19.08 -9.18 -12.12
N GLU A 159 -19.69 -8.46 -13.05
CA GLU A 159 -20.01 -7.04 -12.81
C GLU A 159 -21.02 -6.87 -11.66
N GLU A 160 -21.97 -7.82 -11.52
CA GLU A 160 -22.92 -7.85 -10.40
C GLU A 160 -22.22 -8.06 -9.08
N GLU A 161 -21.25 -8.99 -9.01
CA GLU A 161 -20.45 -9.23 -7.80
C GLU A 161 -19.61 -8.00 -7.42
N LYS A 162 -19.02 -7.31 -8.40
CA LYS A 162 -18.28 -6.05 -8.16
C LYS A 162 -19.19 -4.96 -7.59
N GLN A 163 -20.42 -4.84 -8.10
CA GLN A 163 -21.38 -3.87 -7.58
C GLN A 163 -21.81 -4.21 -6.14
N VAL A 164 -22.04 -5.47 -5.84
CA VAL A 164 -22.35 -5.92 -4.48
C VAL A 164 -21.17 -5.65 -3.52
N ASP A 165 -19.95 -5.89 -3.95
CA ASP A 165 -18.75 -5.61 -3.14
C ASP A 165 -18.59 -4.09 -2.90
N LEU A 166 -18.77 -3.27 -3.93
CA LEU A 166 -18.73 -1.82 -3.83
C LEU A 166 -19.80 -1.29 -2.87
N GLN A 167 -21.04 -1.78 -2.99
CA GLN A 167 -22.12 -1.41 -2.09
C GLN A 167 -21.79 -1.76 -0.63
N ARG A 168 -21.30 -2.99 -0.37
CA ARG A 168 -20.90 -3.48 0.96
C ARG A 168 -19.81 -2.58 1.58
N ILE A 169 -18.79 -2.19 0.80
CA ILE A 169 -17.73 -1.31 1.26
C ILE A 169 -18.30 0.07 1.63
N ASN A 170 -19.16 0.62 0.78
CA ASN A 170 -19.72 1.96 0.99
C ASN A 170 -20.72 2.01 2.17
N GLU A 171 -21.51 0.95 2.36
CA GLU A 171 -22.42 0.82 3.50
C GLU A 171 -21.67 0.72 4.84
N ALA A 172 -20.44 0.20 4.84
CA ALA A 172 -19.61 0.14 6.03
C ALA A 172 -19.16 1.52 6.54
N LYS A 173 -19.23 2.58 5.71
CA LYS A 173 -18.85 3.96 6.05
C LYS A 173 -17.46 4.02 6.71
N ALA A 174 -16.50 3.32 6.14
CA ALA A 174 -15.14 3.27 6.65
C ALA A 174 -14.34 4.49 6.18
N ASP A 175 -13.48 5.02 7.06
CA ASP A 175 -12.54 6.09 6.72
C ASP A 175 -11.34 5.52 5.95
N PHE A 176 -10.89 4.32 6.33
CA PHE A 176 -9.77 3.60 5.71
C PHE A 176 -10.21 2.26 5.15
N ILE A 177 -9.85 2.02 3.88
CA ILE A 177 -10.02 0.74 3.20
C ILE A 177 -8.63 0.13 2.99
N TRP A 178 -8.28 -0.86 3.79
CA TRP A 178 -7.02 -1.59 3.67
C TRP A 178 -7.16 -2.68 2.61
N VAL A 179 -6.33 -2.62 1.56
CA VAL A 179 -6.42 -3.55 0.42
C VAL A 179 -5.25 -4.52 0.43
N GLY A 180 -5.55 -5.80 0.68
CA GLY A 180 -4.58 -6.89 0.79
C GLY A 180 -4.73 -7.94 -0.31
N LEU A 181 -4.81 -7.52 -1.58
CA LEU A 181 -4.89 -8.42 -2.74
C LEU A 181 -3.52 -8.80 -3.30
N GLY A 182 -2.46 -8.11 -2.86
CA GLY A 182 -1.12 -8.23 -3.40
C GLY A 182 -0.93 -7.50 -4.74
N ALA A 183 0.31 -7.01 -4.95
CA ALA A 183 0.68 -6.34 -6.20
C ALA A 183 0.79 -7.35 -7.38
N PRO A 184 0.39 -6.98 -8.59
CA PRO A 184 -0.18 -5.70 -9.03
C PRO A 184 -1.71 -5.59 -8.85
N LYS A 185 -2.38 -6.64 -8.37
CA LYS A 185 -3.86 -6.72 -8.35
C LYS A 185 -4.49 -5.64 -7.47
N GLN A 186 -3.88 -5.34 -6.32
CA GLN A 186 -4.41 -4.33 -5.40
C GLN A 186 -4.40 -2.92 -5.98
N GLU A 187 -3.32 -2.52 -6.66
CA GLU A 187 -3.22 -1.21 -7.27
C GLU A 187 -4.21 -1.06 -8.42
N LEU A 188 -4.34 -2.09 -9.26
CA LEU A 188 -5.33 -2.13 -10.35
C LEU A 188 -6.76 -2.05 -9.81
N TRP A 189 -7.04 -2.77 -8.72
CA TRP A 189 -8.34 -2.74 -8.06
C TRP A 189 -8.65 -1.35 -7.48
N MET A 190 -7.69 -0.74 -6.78
CA MET A 190 -7.88 0.60 -6.21
C MET A 190 -8.11 1.66 -7.28
N ALA A 191 -7.37 1.58 -8.41
CA ALA A 191 -7.57 2.49 -9.54
C ALA A 191 -8.96 2.34 -10.20
N ASP A 192 -9.44 1.10 -10.35
CA ASP A 192 -10.79 0.83 -10.88
C ASP A 192 -11.90 1.34 -9.95
N HIS A 193 -11.62 1.45 -8.66
CA HIS A 193 -12.56 1.89 -7.63
C HIS A 193 -12.39 3.36 -7.23
N GLN A 194 -11.44 4.08 -7.84
CA GLN A 194 -11.20 5.50 -7.58
C GLN A 194 -12.46 6.34 -7.89
N GLY A 195 -12.89 7.13 -6.91
CA GLY A 195 -14.12 7.93 -6.99
C GLY A 195 -15.42 7.15 -6.80
N LYS A 196 -15.36 5.82 -6.65
CA LYS A 196 -16.54 4.96 -6.43
C LYS A 196 -16.65 4.50 -4.99
N VAL A 197 -15.53 4.29 -4.31
CA VAL A 197 -15.47 3.88 -2.90
C VAL A 197 -15.48 5.09 -1.99
N ASN A 198 -16.31 5.06 -0.95
CA ASN A 198 -16.39 6.09 0.09
C ASN A 198 -15.41 5.74 1.21
N GLY A 199 -14.16 6.20 1.10
CA GLY A 199 -13.09 5.97 2.05
C GLY A 199 -11.73 6.03 1.37
N PHE A 200 -10.65 6.19 2.16
CA PHE A 200 -9.29 6.23 1.65
C PHE A 200 -8.72 4.82 1.48
N MET A 201 -8.42 4.44 0.24
CA MET A 201 -7.90 3.11 -0.08
C MET A 201 -6.38 3.06 0.06
N VAL A 202 -5.86 2.05 0.73
CA VAL A 202 -4.41 1.84 0.91
C VAL A 202 -4.02 0.42 0.55
N GLY A 203 -3.15 0.25 -0.45
CA GLY A 203 -2.67 -1.06 -0.91
C GLY A 203 -1.53 -1.57 -0.02
N VAL A 204 -1.84 -2.42 0.94
CA VAL A 204 -0.89 -2.86 1.99
C VAL A 204 -0.31 -4.26 1.75
N GLY A 205 -0.79 -4.99 0.75
CA GLY A 205 -0.25 -6.29 0.35
C GLY A 205 -0.22 -7.30 1.49
N ALA A 206 0.98 -7.79 1.81
CA ALA A 206 1.19 -8.83 2.81
C ALA A 206 1.05 -8.34 4.27
N ALA A 207 0.62 -7.10 4.52
CA ALA A 207 0.47 -6.61 5.90
C ALA A 207 -0.53 -7.47 6.69
N PHE A 208 -1.59 -7.97 6.06
CA PHE A 208 -2.55 -8.86 6.71
C PHE A 208 -1.90 -10.15 7.22
N ASP A 209 -0.96 -10.72 6.45
CA ASP A 209 -0.24 -11.91 6.88
C ASP A 209 0.69 -11.63 8.07
N PHE A 210 1.24 -10.41 8.18
CA PHE A 210 2.00 -10.00 9.36
C PHE A 210 1.11 -9.84 10.59
N PHE A 211 -0.05 -9.19 10.45
CA PHE A 211 -1.00 -9.05 11.56
C PHE A 211 -1.62 -10.38 11.98
N ALA A 212 -1.85 -11.29 11.03
CA ALA A 212 -2.32 -12.66 11.29
C ALA A 212 -1.22 -13.58 11.87
N GLU A 213 0.03 -13.11 11.95
CA GLU A 213 1.22 -13.90 12.32
C GLU A 213 1.46 -15.13 11.41
N ASN A 214 0.87 -15.14 10.20
CA ASN A 214 1.13 -16.16 9.18
C ASN A 214 2.58 -16.07 8.67
N ILE A 215 3.14 -14.85 8.65
CA ILE A 215 4.52 -14.54 8.26
C ILE A 215 5.18 -13.80 9.40
N LYS A 216 6.36 -14.29 9.83
CA LYS A 216 7.14 -13.60 10.86
C LYS A 216 7.82 -12.37 10.26
N ARG A 217 7.72 -11.26 10.96
CA ARG A 217 8.44 -10.04 10.61
C ARG A 217 9.93 -10.22 10.90
N ALA A 218 10.78 -9.66 10.05
CA ALA A 218 12.22 -9.70 10.30
C ALA A 218 12.59 -9.04 11.65
N PRO A 219 13.61 -9.53 12.36
CA PRO A 219 14.12 -8.86 13.56
C PRO A 219 14.43 -7.38 13.27
N LYS A 220 14.27 -6.51 14.28
CA LYS A 220 14.45 -5.05 14.10
C LYS A 220 15.79 -4.66 13.50
N TRP A 221 16.88 -5.34 13.88
CA TRP A 221 18.19 -5.07 13.31
C TRP A 221 18.24 -5.36 11.79
N MET A 222 17.57 -6.43 11.32
CA MET A 222 17.48 -6.70 9.87
C MET A 222 16.62 -5.67 9.14
N GLN A 223 15.56 -5.16 9.79
CA GLN A 223 14.75 -4.09 9.22
C GLN A 223 15.58 -2.81 9.06
N VAL A 224 16.36 -2.44 10.09
CA VAL A 224 17.27 -1.27 10.07
C VAL A 224 18.36 -1.44 9.02
N CYS A 225 18.95 -2.65 8.91
CA CYS A 225 19.97 -2.96 7.91
C CYS A 225 19.42 -3.19 6.50
N CYS A 226 18.12 -2.96 6.26
CA CYS A 226 17.46 -3.17 4.97
C CYS A 226 17.49 -4.61 4.45
N LEU A 227 17.59 -5.59 5.35
CA LEU A 227 17.68 -7.02 5.05
C LEU A 227 16.33 -7.76 5.21
N GLU A 228 15.21 -7.06 5.39
CA GLU A 228 13.88 -7.68 5.54
C GLU A 228 13.51 -8.53 4.31
N TRP A 229 13.88 -8.09 3.10
CA TRP A 229 13.67 -8.86 1.88
C TRP A 229 14.39 -10.21 1.88
N LEU A 230 15.60 -10.25 2.44
CA LEU A 230 16.39 -11.50 2.57
C LEU A 230 15.74 -12.44 3.58
N TYR A 231 15.28 -11.91 4.72
CA TYR A 231 14.57 -12.71 5.71
C TYR A 231 13.28 -13.32 5.13
N ARG A 232 12.52 -12.55 4.34
CA ARG A 232 11.33 -13.04 3.63
C ARG A 232 11.69 -14.10 2.57
N LEU A 233 12.78 -13.89 1.86
CA LEU A 233 13.27 -14.86 0.88
C LEU A 233 13.60 -16.21 1.53
N LEU A 234 14.19 -16.20 2.73
CA LEU A 234 14.49 -17.42 3.48
C LEU A 234 13.22 -18.14 3.99
N GLN A 235 12.14 -17.42 4.24
CA GLN A 235 10.86 -18.01 4.65
C GLN A 235 10.10 -18.65 3.49
N ASP A 236 10.19 -18.09 2.28
CA ASP A 236 9.47 -18.55 1.08
C ASP A 236 10.34 -18.41 -0.18
N PRO A 237 11.42 -19.22 -0.28
CA PRO A 237 12.36 -19.11 -1.39
C PRO A 237 11.74 -19.49 -2.74
N GLY A 238 10.84 -20.48 -2.77
CA GLY A 238 10.23 -20.96 -4.01
C GLY A 238 9.44 -19.88 -4.75
N ARG A 239 8.68 -19.08 -4.00
CA ARG A 239 7.85 -18.01 -4.56
C ARG A 239 8.62 -16.71 -4.79
N LEU A 240 9.57 -16.39 -3.89
CA LEU A 240 10.18 -15.05 -3.86
C LEU A 240 11.49 -14.96 -4.63
N PHE A 241 12.22 -16.05 -4.85
CA PHE A 241 13.54 -16.03 -5.49
C PHE A 241 13.50 -15.44 -6.91
N ALA A 242 12.66 -15.99 -7.79
CA ALA A 242 12.57 -15.52 -9.17
C ALA A 242 12.12 -14.04 -9.23
N ARG A 243 11.18 -13.65 -8.38
CA ARG A 243 10.69 -12.28 -8.27
C ARG A 243 11.79 -11.32 -7.82
N TYR A 244 12.52 -11.64 -6.76
CA TYR A 244 13.58 -10.77 -6.24
C TYR A 244 14.78 -10.72 -7.17
N TRP A 245 15.17 -11.84 -7.78
CA TRP A 245 16.22 -11.86 -8.77
C TRP A 245 15.90 -10.91 -9.93
N HIS A 246 14.74 -11.07 -10.54
CA HIS A 246 14.28 -10.22 -11.64
C HIS A 246 14.22 -8.75 -11.23
N SER A 247 13.55 -8.44 -10.13
CA SER A 247 13.31 -7.05 -9.72
C SER A 247 14.59 -6.35 -9.27
N ASN A 248 15.43 -7.01 -8.44
CA ASN A 248 16.62 -6.37 -7.91
C ASN A 248 17.68 -6.15 -8.98
N THR A 249 17.90 -7.13 -9.89
CA THR A 249 18.88 -6.95 -10.97
C THR A 249 18.49 -5.82 -11.92
N ARG A 250 17.21 -5.72 -12.28
CA ARG A 250 16.72 -4.64 -13.14
C ARG A 250 16.74 -3.29 -12.44
N PHE A 251 16.37 -3.24 -11.18
CA PHE A 251 16.42 -2.00 -10.40
C PHE A 251 17.85 -1.47 -10.29
N ILE A 252 18.81 -2.32 -9.92
CA ILE A 252 20.22 -1.94 -9.81
C ILE A 252 20.72 -1.42 -11.17
N TYR A 253 20.41 -2.13 -12.25
CA TYR A 253 20.90 -1.76 -13.58
C TYR A 253 20.29 -0.43 -14.06
N HIS A 254 18.97 -0.27 -13.95
CA HIS A 254 18.29 0.91 -14.51
C HIS A 254 18.32 2.13 -13.60
N ALA A 255 18.05 1.97 -12.29
CA ALA A 255 17.99 3.09 -11.36
C ALA A 255 19.37 3.53 -10.86
N ILE A 256 20.28 2.58 -10.60
CA ILE A 256 21.57 2.89 -9.97
C ILE A 256 22.68 3.07 -11.02
N ILE A 257 22.83 2.13 -11.96
CA ILE A 257 23.94 2.16 -12.94
C ILE A 257 23.62 3.11 -14.09
N ARG A 258 22.48 2.94 -14.78
CA ARG A 258 22.08 3.79 -15.91
C ARG A 258 21.46 5.13 -15.50
N ARG A 259 21.11 5.31 -14.21
CA ARG A 259 20.56 6.56 -13.67
C ARG A 259 19.33 7.10 -14.44
N ARG A 260 18.41 6.22 -14.80
CA ARG A 260 17.15 6.58 -15.49
C ARG A 260 16.02 6.81 -14.51
#